data_9a16644441549fff07501e3820d45f89
#
_entry.id   9a16644441549fff07501e3820d45f89
#
_cell.length_a   1.000
_cell.length_b   1.000
_cell.length_c   1.000
_cell.angle_alpha   90.00
_cell.angle_beta   90.00
_cell.angle_gamma   90.00
#
_symmetry.space_group_name_H-M   'P 1'
#
loop_
_entity.id
_entity.type
_entity.pdbx_description
1 polymer ?
#
loop_
_entity_poly.entity_id
_entity_poly.type
_entity_poly.pdbx_seq_one_letter_code
_entity_poly.pdbx_strand_id
1 'polypeptide(L)'
;MHIVKIRKALLATTLVSVFALASCRPVVFQAHLFQSMSSQAGLAQPPAPQSATPQYFSPLANAEYVSKVTTIVVRYGPVLSSQNLASLKFTVQGSDSGLHAGQTILADDHKTVIFKPASAFNPGEQVRVNVSRLQLDPQTTYPPLSYTFTVAVNQQAGSPGSSELSAPPVPDNPPSSAFPNFLTVPQDIPHYLITSNGSHPQEGDIFLAPFYWTKAKVGSYLLILNDQGQLIYYQSVADALDAWDFKVQPNGLLSYYDQKNSTFYLMNSHYQVVDTYQAGDGYSADLHDLQILPNGNALLMIYDAETVDMSEIVQGGKTDATVTGLVIQELDPSKNVIFEWRSWDHFSFFDSTSSLTDQSIDLIHGNSLALANDGNLLLSSRNLNEITKINLQTGQVMWRLGGKANMFTFVNSQTFAYQHDVRQLPSGDITVFDNQGTQQDPAPSGGLEYKLDEVNRTVTQVWGFTHSPPVFGTFMGNVQQLADGNKVLGWGAPSQAKGYSFVTMTEVNPDNQTVFELVFDEPYVSYRAFRFPWQGFPSTPPDLAYEMEGNTLILGYSWNGATDVASYKVYGGASPLSLNLLEENPKTDFETQSYFSGLPQGECYFQVAAMDNNGNEMARSSIISTDNVNCPPVQ
;
A
#
# COMPACT_ATOMS: atom_id res chain seq x y z
N MET A 1 40.32 43.57 -27.72
CA MET A 1 41.38 43.34 -28.70
C MET A 1 41.49 41.86 -28.97
N HIS A 2 41.24 41.49 -30.15
CA HIS A 2 41.22 40.28 -30.95
C HIS A 2 39.97 39.38 -30.83
N ILE A 3 39.16 39.67 -31.81
CA ILE A 3 38.11 38.89 -32.47
C ILE A 3 38.77 37.82 -33.35
N VAL A 4 38.29 36.56 -33.30
CA VAL A 4 38.31 35.72 -34.51
C VAL A 4 36.98 34.97 -34.61
N LYS A 5 36.29 35.25 -35.69
CA LYS A 5 35.13 34.59 -36.29
C LYS A 5 35.55 33.32 -37.04
N ILE A 6 34.50 32.48 -37.34
CA ILE A 6 34.31 31.72 -38.61
C ILE A 6 34.12 30.25 -38.31
N ARG A 7 33.21 29.46 -38.84
CA ARG A 7 32.17 29.55 -39.90
C ARG A 7 31.24 28.32 -39.77
N LYS A 8 30.00 28.49 -40.18
CA LYS A 8 29.04 27.42 -40.49
C LYS A 8 29.49 26.62 -41.72
N ALA A 9 29.22 25.31 -41.74
CA ALA A 9 29.06 24.58 -43.00
C ALA A 9 27.92 23.54 -42.81
N LEU A 10 26.84 23.78 -43.55
CA LEU A 10 25.83 22.78 -43.91
C LEU A 10 26.46 21.84 -44.95
N LEU A 11 26.22 20.54 -44.86
CA LEU A 11 26.19 19.68 -46.04
C LEU A 11 25.07 18.61 -45.85
N ALA A 12 24.12 18.68 -46.76
CA ALA A 12 23.15 17.65 -47.04
C ALA A 12 23.79 16.62 -47.99
N THR A 13 23.56 15.33 -47.78
CA THR A 13 23.76 14.33 -48.82
C THR A 13 22.77 13.16 -48.69
N THR A 14 21.85 13.17 -49.57
CA THR A 14 21.25 12.16 -50.47
C THR A 14 21.39 10.68 -50.13
N LEU A 15 20.19 10.02 -50.04
CA LEU A 15 19.96 8.60 -50.19
C LEU A 15 20.47 8.07 -51.54
N VAL A 16 21.15 6.95 -51.53
CA VAL A 16 21.35 6.09 -52.71
C VAL A 16 20.93 4.66 -52.35
N SER A 17 19.85 4.22 -52.98
CA SER A 17 19.39 2.84 -52.96
C SER A 17 20.22 2.01 -53.94
N VAL A 18 20.80 0.89 -53.49
CA VAL A 18 21.43 -0.09 -54.40
C VAL A 18 20.60 -1.34 -54.41
N PHE A 19 19.95 -1.60 -55.55
CA PHE A 19 19.39 -2.87 -55.94
C PHE A 19 20.48 -3.82 -56.39
N ALA A 20 20.64 -4.98 -55.78
CA ALA A 20 21.44 -6.07 -56.28
C ALA A 20 20.55 -7.13 -56.95
N LEU A 21 20.66 -7.20 -58.26
CA LEU A 21 20.11 -8.27 -59.10
C LEU A 21 20.99 -9.54 -58.96
N ALA A 22 20.43 -10.61 -58.48
CA ALA A 22 21.05 -11.91 -58.53
C ALA A 22 20.50 -12.69 -59.72
N SER A 23 21.39 -13.08 -60.61
CA SER A 23 21.21 -13.83 -61.86
C SER A 23 20.77 -15.27 -61.63
N CYS A 24 19.70 -15.69 -62.30
CA CYS A 24 19.32 -17.09 -62.48
C CYS A 24 20.27 -17.82 -63.45
N ARG A 25 20.74 -19.02 -63.08
CA ARG A 25 21.22 -20.01 -64.01
C ARG A 25 20.29 -21.22 -63.98
N PRO A 26 19.99 -21.84 -65.15
CA PRO A 26 19.11 -22.99 -65.24
C PRO A 26 19.79 -24.28 -64.87
N VAL A 27 19.19 -25.11 -64.06
CA VAL A 27 19.59 -26.50 -63.78
C VAL A 27 18.71 -27.41 -64.62
N VAL A 28 19.42 -28.26 -65.39
CA VAL A 28 18.86 -29.28 -66.30
C VAL A 28 18.15 -30.36 -65.50
N PHE A 29 16.88 -30.64 -65.87
CA PHE A 29 16.13 -31.79 -65.39
C PHE A 29 16.57 -33.07 -66.07
N GLN A 30 17.05 -34.04 -65.30
CA GLN A 30 17.13 -35.44 -65.71
C GLN A 30 15.94 -36.20 -65.12
N ALA A 31 15.11 -36.73 -66.05
CA ALA A 31 13.96 -37.58 -65.69
C ALA A 31 14.44 -38.96 -65.27
N HIS A 32 14.17 -39.38 -64.05
CA HIS A 32 14.20 -40.78 -63.63
C HIS A 32 12.82 -41.32 -63.35
N LEU A 33 12.59 -42.52 -63.92
CA LEU A 33 11.38 -43.30 -63.91
C LEU A 33 10.71 -43.41 -62.54
N PHE A 34 9.38 -43.21 -62.56
CA PHE A 34 8.50 -43.59 -61.47
C PHE A 34 8.44 -45.14 -61.32
N GLN A 35 8.96 -45.64 -60.20
CA GLN A 35 8.49 -46.91 -59.65
C GLN A 35 7.49 -46.59 -58.53
N SER A 36 6.26 -47.05 -58.71
CA SER A 36 5.19 -46.97 -57.73
C SER A 36 5.53 -47.83 -56.49
N MET A 37 5.93 -47.18 -55.42
CA MET A 37 5.85 -47.75 -54.06
C MET A 37 4.60 -47.19 -53.38
N SER A 38 3.62 -48.05 -53.19
CA SER A 38 2.51 -47.79 -52.27
C SER A 38 3.03 -47.74 -50.85
N SER A 39 3.33 -46.50 -50.35
CA SER A 39 3.52 -46.29 -48.93
C SER A 39 2.14 -46.17 -48.30
N GLN A 40 1.73 -47.15 -47.50
CA GLN A 40 0.68 -46.95 -46.51
C GLN A 40 1.10 -45.78 -45.62
N ALA A 41 0.41 -44.65 -45.73
CA ALA A 41 0.49 -43.61 -44.76
C ALA A 41 -0.06 -44.17 -43.43
N GLY A 42 0.87 -44.60 -42.55
CA GLY A 42 0.54 -44.87 -41.18
C GLY A 42 0.00 -43.58 -40.59
N LEU A 43 -1.26 -43.58 -40.17
CA LEU A 43 -1.85 -42.54 -39.36
C LEU A 43 -0.91 -42.40 -38.16
N ALA A 44 -0.20 -41.26 -38.08
CA ALA A 44 0.58 -40.91 -36.89
C ALA A 44 -0.37 -40.95 -35.68
N GLN A 45 -0.10 -41.83 -34.74
CA GLN A 45 -0.84 -41.81 -33.48
C GLN A 45 -0.72 -40.41 -32.91
N PRO A 46 -1.85 -39.79 -32.46
CA PRO A 46 -1.78 -38.54 -31.77
C PRO A 46 -0.79 -38.70 -30.59
N PRO A 47 0.02 -37.68 -30.30
CA PRO A 47 0.95 -37.74 -29.18
C PRO A 47 0.18 -38.08 -27.90
N ALA A 48 0.78 -38.93 -27.07
CA ALA A 48 0.17 -39.33 -25.80
C ALA A 48 -0.13 -38.08 -24.96
N PRO A 49 -1.27 -38.04 -24.25
CA PRO A 49 -1.62 -36.91 -23.41
C PRO A 49 -0.49 -36.59 -22.45
N GLN A 50 -0.05 -35.33 -22.41
CA GLN A 50 0.94 -34.87 -21.43
C GLN A 50 0.26 -34.73 -20.06
N SER A 51 0.89 -35.33 -19.05
CA SER A 51 0.48 -35.14 -17.65
C SER A 51 1.00 -33.80 -17.15
N ALA A 52 0.09 -32.89 -16.81
CA ALA A 52 0.38 -31.58 -16.24
C ALA A 52 0.12 -31.60 -14.73
N THR A 53 0.79 -30.72 -14.00
CA THR A 53 0.53 -30.51 -12.56
C THR A 53 -0.08 -29.12 -12.34
N PRO A 54 -0.98 -28.94 -11.38
CA PRO A 54 -1.42 -27.60 -10.97
C PRO A 54 -0.23 -26.71 -10.63
N GLN A 55 -0.29 -25.44 -11.00
CA GLN A 55 0.76 -24.46 -10.67
C GLN A 55 0.83 -24.17 -9.18
N TYR A 56 -0.34 -24.20 -8.53
CA TYR A 56 -0.49 -23.84 -7.13
C TYR A 56 -1.73 -24.53 -6.54
N PHE A 57 -1.69 -24.83 -5.25
CA PHE A 57 -2.85 -25.18 -4.44
C PHE A 57 -2.64 -24.76 -2.99
N SER A 58 -3.74 -24.44 -2.31
CA SER A 58 -3.78 -24.07 -0.90
C SER A 58 -4.99 -24.71 -0.23
N PRO A 59 -4.87 -25.15 1.05
CA PRO A 59 -3.62 -25.25 1.84
C PRO A 59 -2.62 -26.21 1.23
N LEU A 60 -1.31 -26.07 1.56
CA LEU A 60 -0.28 -26.98 1.10
C LEU A 60 -0.45 -28.37 1.72
N ALA A 61 0.15 -29.39 1.08
CA ALA A 61 0.18 -30.75 1.63
C ALA A 61 0.95 -30.78 2.96
N ASN A 62 0.33 -31.34 4.00
CA ASN A 62 0.82 -31.43 5.37
C ASN A 62 0.96 -30.06 6.08
N ALA A 63 0.32 -28.99 5.58
CA ALA A 63 0.25 -27.72 6.28
C ALA A 63 -0.40 -27.89 7.66
N GLU A 64 0.14 -27.21 8.66
CA GLU A 64 -0.36 -27.12 10.03
C GLU A 64 -0.92 -25.73 10.30
N TYR A 65 -1.69 -25.57 11.36
CA TYR A 65 -2.29 -24.29 11.75
C TYR A 65 -3.16 -23.65 10.66
N VAL A 66 -3.91 -24.46 9.90
CA VAL A 66 -4.79 -23.99 8.84
C VAL A 66 -6.10 -23.47 9.41
N SER A 67 -6.61 -22.34 8.89
CA SER A 67 -7.90 -21.79 9.32
C SER A 67 -9.04 -22.82 9.23
N LYS A 68 -9.86 -22.87 10.27
CA LYS A 68 -11.06 -23.76 10.31
C LYS A 68 -12.12 -23.43 9.26
N VAL A 69 -12.04 -22.28 8.62
CA VAL A 69 -12.95 -21.86 7.54
C VAL A 69 -12.23 -21.66 6.21
N THR A 70 -11.03 -22.22 6.08
CA THR A 70 -10.22 -22.14 4.86
C THR A 70 -10.97 -22.62 3.62
N THR A 71 -10.73 -21.98 2.50
CA THR A 71 -11.11 -22.46 1.17
C THR A 71 -10.03 -23.40 0.60
N ILE A 72 -10.40 -24.25 -0.33
CA ILE A 72 -9.44 -25.08 -1.08
C ILE A 72 -9.24 -24.46 -2.44
N VAL A 73 -8.05 -23.97 -2.71
CA VAL A 73 -7.70 -23.27 -3.95
C VAL A 73 -6.83 -24.16 -4.82
N VAL A 74 -7.11 -24.27 -6.13
CA VAL A 74 -6.28 -24.97 -7.09
C VAL A 74 -6.13 -24.13 -8.35
N ARG A 75 -4.91 -23.69 -8.66
CA ARG A 75 -4.58 -22.93 -9.87
C ARG A 75 -3.94 -23.87 -10.89
N TYR A 76 -4.58 -24.01 -12.05
CA TYR A 76 -4.13 -24.92 -13.10
C TYR A 76 -3.15 -24.27 -14.10
N GLY A 77 -3.18 -22.93 -14.23
CA GLY A 77 -2.37 -22.15 -15.15
C GLY A 77 -3.06 -21.77 -16.46
N PRO A 78 -3.54 -22.70 -17.27
CA PRO A 78 -4.37 -22.36 -18.43
C PRO A 78 -5.75 -21.86 -18.05
N VAL A 79 -6.36 -21.12 -18.97
CA VAL A 79 -7.76 -20.67 -18.83
C VAL A 79 -8.71 -21.87 -18.88
N LEU A 80 -9.62 -21.93 -17.92
CA LEU A 80 -10.63 -22.99 -17.77
C LEU A 80 -11.99 -22.51 -18.32
N SER A 81 -12.74 -23.46 -18.90
CA SER A 81 -14.12 -23.24 -19.29
C SER A 81 -15.10 -23.67 -18.20
N SER A 82 -16.35 -23.26 -18.33
CA SER A 82 -17.43 -23.75 -17.46
C SER A 82 -17.63 -25.26 -17.52
N GLN A 83 -17.30 -25.90 -18.66
CA GLN A 83 -17.33 -27.36 -18.81
C GLN A 83 -16.21 -28.03 -18.02
N ASN A 84 -14.99 -27.43 -18.02
CA ASN A 84 -13.88 -27.89 -17.18
C ASN A 84 -14.28 -27.84 -15.70
N LEU A 85 -14.84 -26.72 -15.25
CA LEU A 85 -15.33 -26.56 -13.89
C LEU A 85 -16.39 -27.60 -13.51
N ALA A 86 -17.37 -27.83 -14.38
CA ALA A 86 -18.45 -28.80 -14.16
C ALA A 86 -17.94 -30.26 -14.07
N SER A 87 -16.78 -30.56 -14.66
CA SER A 87 -16.16 -31.89 -14.60
C SER A 87 -15.36 -32.16 -13.32
N LEU A 88 -14.96 -31.08 -12.62
CA LEU A 88 -14.18 -31.17 -11.38
C LEU A 88 -15.06 -31.59 -10.21
N LYS A 89 -14.54 -32.50 -9.41
CA LYS A 89 -15.17 -32.94 -8.14
C LYS A 89 -14.17 -32.81 -7.02
N PHE A 90 -14.57 -32.06 -5.99
CA PHE A 90 -13.88 -31.98 -4.73
C PHE A 90 -14.52 -32.95 -3.74
N THR A 91 -13.71 -33.71 -3.03
CA THR A 91 -14.10 -34.49 -1.87
C THR A 91 -13.22 -34.06 -0.72
N VAL A 92 -13.79 -33.32 0.21
CA VAL A 92 -13.10 -32.74 1.37
C VAL A 92 -13.68 -33.39 2.62
N GLN A 93 -12.82 -34.04 3.40
CA GLN A 93 -13.24 -34.83 4.56
C GLN A 93 -12.33 -34.53 5.76
N GLY A 94 -12.94 -34.00 6.81
CA GLY A 94 -12.32 -33.91 8.13
C GLY A 94 -12.33 -35.24 8.85
N SER A 95 -11.32 -35.52 9.67
CA SER A 95 -11.24 -36.73 10.46
C SER A 95 -12.39 -36.86 11.48
N ASP A 96 -12.84 -35.72 12.02
CA ASP A 96 -13.85 -35.62 13.06
C ASP A 96 -15.18 -35.03 12.54
N SER A 97 -15.10 -34.03 11.67
CA SER A 97 -16.29 -33.36 11.10
C SER A 97 -16.92 -34.10 9.92
N GLY A 98 -16.22 -35.10 9.35
CA GLY A 98 -16.71 -35.91 8.25
C GLY A 98 -16.67 -35.24 6.89
N LEU A 99 -17.60 -35.60 5.99
CA LEU A 99 -17.61 -35.09 4.61
C LEU A 99 -18.22 -33.67 4.56
N HIS A 100 -17.48 -32.74 3.98
CA HIS A 100 -17.93 -31.36 3.76
C HIS A 100 -18.56 -31.18 2.38
N ALA A 101 -19.82 -30.77 2.35
CA ALA A 101 -20.42 -30.17 1.16
C ALA A 101 -19.86 -28.76 0.95
N GLY A 102 -19.87 -28.28 -0.28
CA GLY A 102 -19.38 -26.94 -0.59
C GLY A 102 -19.72 -26.49 -2.01
N GLN A 103 -19.35 -25.26 -2.31
CA GLN A 103 -19.51 -24.66 -3.63
C GLN A 103 -18.17 -24.64 -4.36
N THR A 104 -18.18 -25.02 -5.64
CA THR A 104 -17.00 -24.87 -6.52
C THR A 104 -17.19 -23.63 -7.38
N ILE A 105 -16.21 -22.72 -7.34
CA ILE A 105 -16.20 -21.41 -8.01
C ILE A 105 -15.01 -21.36 -8.95
N LEU A 106 -15.18 -20.79 -10.14
CA LEU A 106 -14.08 -20.36 -10.99
C LEU A 106 -13.80 -18.90 -10.67
N ALA A 107 -12.57 -18.59 -10.26
CA ALA A 107 -12.15 -17.24 -9.93
C ALA A 107 -12.14 -16.32 -11.18
N ASP A 108 -12.06 -15.01 -10.99
CA ASP A 108 -12.09 -14.00 -12.05
C ASP A 108 -10.88 -14.10 -13.01
N ASP A 109 -9.78 -14.73 -12.58
CA ASP A 109 -8.62 -15.03 -13.44
C ASP A 109 -8.87 -16.16 -14.45
N HIS A 110 -9.99 -16.87 -14.34
CA HIS A 110 -10.36 -18.05 -15.13
C HIS A 110 -9.30 -19.18 -15.12
N LYS A 111 -8.39 -19.21 -14.18
CA LYS A 111 -7.31 -20.23 -14.03
C LYS A 111 -7.36 -20.94 -12.70
N THR A 112 -8.00 -20.31 -11.72
CA THR A 112 -8.06 -20.76 -10.34
C THR A 112 -9.45 -21.27 -10.01
N VAL A 113 -9.53 -22.47 -9.45
CA VAL A 113 -10.76 -23.08 -8.95
C VAL A 113 -10.72 -23.07 -7.44
N ILE A 114 -11.81 -22.62 -6.84
CA ILE A 114 -11.98 -22.48 -5.39
C ILE A 114 -13.10 -23.40 -4.96
N PHE A 115 -12.85 -24.30 -4.01
CA PHE A 115 -13.91 -25.02 -3.30
C PHE A 115 -14.09 -24.37 -1.93
N LYS A 116 -15.29 -23.84 -1.70
CA LYS A 116 -15.69 -23.20 -0.45
C LYS A 116 -16.55 -24.16 0.37
N PRO A 117 -16.02 -24.73 1.47
CA PRO A 117 -16.81 -25.58 2.37
C PRO A 117 -18.03 -24.84 2.92
N ALA A 118 -19.16 -25.52 3.05
CA ALA A 118 -20.40 -24.94 3.59
C ALA A 118 -20.41 -24.84 5.12
N SER A 119 -19.50 -25.56 5.79
CA SER A 119 -19.32 -25.57 7.25
C SER A 119 -17.84 -25.53 7.60
N ALA A 120 -17.53 -24.94 8.75
CA ALA A 120 -16.18 -24.94 9.29
C ALA A 120 -15.70 -26.35 9.63
N PHE A 121 -14.39 -26.56 9.60
CA PHE A 121 -13.70 -27.73 10.13
C PHE A 121 -13.63 -27.68 11.66
N ASN A 122 -13.41 -28.84 12.30
CA ASN A 122 -13.17 -28.89 13.72
C ASN A 122 -11.72 -28.51 14.07
N PRO A 123 -11.49 -27.76 15.16
CA PRO A 123 -10.14 -27.44 15.60
C PRO A 123 -9.28 -28.68 15.82
N GLY A 124 -8.05 -28.67 15.30
CA GLY A 124 -7.06 -29.73 15.46
C GLY A 124 -7.28 -30.96 14.57
N GLU A 125 -8.36 -31.03 13.78
CA GLU A 125 -8.60 -32.20 12.93
C GLU A 125 -7.69 -32.21 11.69
N GLN A 126 -7.44 -33.42 11.19
CA GLN A 126 -6.81 -33.61 9.90
C GLN A 126 -7.87 -33.63 8.79
N VAL A 127 -7.69 -32.80 7.79
CA VAL A 127 -8.57 -32.71 6.62
C VAL A 127 -7.90 -33.36 5.42
N ARG A 128 -8.61 -34.26 4.74
CA ARG A 128 -8.20 -34.87 3.48
C ARG A 128 -8.92 -34.23 2.31
N VAL A 129 -8.14 -33.75 1.36
CA VAL A 129 -8.63 -33.17 0.10
C VAL A 129 -8.36 -34.14 -1.04
N ASN A 130 -9.39 -34.43 -1.83
CA ASN A 130 -9.26 -35.15 -3.09
C ASN A 130 -9.93 -34.33 -4.19
N VAL A 131 -9.18 -34.04 -5.25
CA VAL A 131 -9.68 -33.37 -6.45
C VAL A 131 -9.60 -34.36 -7.61
N SER A 132 -10.70 -34.50 -8.35
CA SER A 132 -10.76 -35.44 -9.48
C SER A 132 -9.79 -35.05 -10.61
N ARG A 133 -9.53 -36.00 -11.51
CA ARG A 133 -8.80 -35.71 -12.76
C ARG A 133 -9.51 -34.59 -13.52
N LEU A 134 -8.73 -33.66 -14.08
CA LEU A 134 -9.20 -32.66 -15.03
C LEU A 134 -8.64 -32.96 -16.43
N GLN A 135 -9.52 -33.20 -17.40
CA GLN A 135 -9.18 -33.20 -18.81
C GLN A 135 -9.40 -31.79 -19.34
N LEU A 136 -8.33 -31.06 -19.60
CA LEU A 136 -8.40 -29.68 -20.11
C LEU A 136 -8.78 -29.67 -21.59
N ASP A 137 -8.08 -30.49 -22.37
CA ASP A 137 -8.25 -30.71 -23.80
C ASP A 137 -7.80 -32.15 -24.15
N PRO A 138 -7.95 -32.63 -25.41
CA PRO A 138 -7.55 -34.01 -25.78
C PRO A 138 -6.08 -34.37 -25.52
N GLN A 139 -5.21 -33.36 -25.34
CA GLN A 139 -3.77 -33.54 -25.20
C GLN A 139 -3.28 -33.26 -23.78
N THR A 140 -4.02 -32.52 -22.96
CA THR A 140 -3.61 -32.05 -21.64
C THR A 140 -4.51 -32.61 -20.54
N THR A 141 -3.92 -33.38 -19.64
CA THR A 141 -4.61 -33.96 -18.48
C THR A 141 -3.88 -33.64 -17.18
N TYR A 142 -4.64 -33.18 -16.18
CA TYR A 142 -4.20 -33.07 -14.80
C TYR A 142 -4.65 -34.31 -14.04
N PRO A 143 -3.73 -35.08 -13.42
CA PRO A 143 -4.07 -36.26 -12.61
C PRO A 143 -4.90 -35.83 -11.37
N PRO A 144 -5.53 -36.80 -10.70
CA PRO A 144 -6.17 -36.50 -9.41
C PRO A 144 -5.15 -35.96 -8.40
N LEU A 145 -5.55 -34.94 -7.65
CA LEU A 145 -4.77 -34.40 -6.53
C LEU A 145 -5.32 -34.98 -5.22
N SER A 146 -4.44 -35.48 -4.34
CA SER A 146 -4.83 -35.97 -3.00
C SER A 146 -3.78 -35.56 -1.98
N TYR A 147 -4.21 -34.89 -0.90
CA TYR A 147 -3.32 -34.45 0.18
C TYR A 147 -4.11 -34.25 1.48
N THR A 148 -3.40 -33.97 2.56
CA THR A 148 -3.96 -33.66 3.88
C THR A 148 -3.35 -32.37 4.44
N PHE A 149 -4.10 -31.71 5.34
CA PHE A 149 -3.62 -30.62 6.18
C PHE A 149 -4.23 -30.72 7.58
N THR A 150 -3.70 -30.00 8.57
CA THR A 150 -4.18 -29.97 9.95
C THR A 150 -4.73 -28.60 10.28
N VAL A 151 -5.93 -28.57 10.85
CA VAL A 151 -6.62 -27.33 11.26
C VAL A 151 -6.00 -26.80 12.55
N ALA A 152 -5.92 -25.48 12.69
CA ALA A 152 -5.51 -24.80 13.91
C ALA A 152 -6.38 -25.22 15.11
N VAL A 153 -5.77 -25.41 16.28
CA VAL A 153 -6.51 -25.75 17.50
C VAL A 153 -7.19 -24.52 18.10
N ASN A 154 -6.48 -23.40 18.14
CA ASN A 154 -6.92 -22.15 18.73
C ASN A 154 -6.55 -20.99 17.82
N GLN A 155 -7.31 -20.78 16.75
CA GLN A 155 -7.13 -19.60 15.92
C GLN A 155 -7.54 -18.36 16.72
N GLN A 156 -6.56 -17.55 17.11
CA GLN A 156 -6.82 -16.23 17.68
C GLN A 156 -6.85 -15.21 16.54
N ALA A 157 -7.81 -14.27 16.58
CA ALA A 157 -7.72 -13.10 15.73
C ALA A 157 -6.40 -12.39 16.04
N GLY A 158 -5.50 -12.32 15.06
CA GLY A 158 -4.20 -11.69 15.23
C GLY A 158 -4.41 -10.26 15.69
N SER A 159 -3.97 -9.94 16.89
CA SER A 159 -3.75 -8.54 17.25
C SER A 159 -2.43 -8.14 16.63
N PRO A 160 -2.33 -6.98 15.98
CA PRO A 160 -1.02 -6.44 15.62
C PRO A 160 -0.15 -6.49 16.86
N GLY A 161 1.05 -7.06 16.72
CA GLY A 161 1.90 -7.42 17.85
C GLY A 161 2.00 -6.31 18.87
N SER A 162 1.35 -6.49 20.01
CA SER A 162 1.27 -5.50 21.09
C SER A 162 2.61 -5.20 21.75
N SER A 163 3.67 -5.89 21.36
CA SER A 163 5.02 -5.72 21.91
C SER A 163 5.74 -4.46 21.43
N GLU A 164 5.28 -3.81 20.36
CA GLU A 164 5.89 -2.58 19.83
C GLU A 164 5.23 -1.30 20.33
N LEU A 165 4.10 -1.40 21.00
CA LEU A 165 3.25 -0.27 21.34
C LEU A 165 3.64 0.44 22.66
N SER A 166 4.90 0.46 23.06
CA SER A 166 5.34 1.41 24.09
C SER A 166 5.60 2.77 23.43
N ALA A 167 4.77 3.74 23.80
CA ALA A 167 4.89 5.11 23.31
C ALA A 167 6.32 5.62 23.40
N PRO A 168 6.85 6.27 22.34
CA PRO A 168 8.09 7.02 22.48
C PRO A 168 7.93 8.08 23.58
N PRO A 169 8.99 8.43 24.31
CA PRO A 169 8.92 9.47 25.33
C PRO A 169 8.49 10.80 24.69
N VAL A 170 7.52 11.47 25.31
CA VAL A 170 7.02 12.78 24.88
C VAL A 170 8.11 13.84 25.03
N PRO A 171 8.34 14.78 24.07
CA PRO A 171 9.29 15.87 24.25
C PRO A 171 8.91 16.76 25.42
N ASP A 172 9.90 17.22 26.17
CA ASP A 172 9.70 18.24 27.21
C ASP A 172 9.25 19.60 26.65
N ASN A 173 9.50 19.86 25.35
CA ASN A 173 9.09 21.06 24.62
C ASN A 173 8.89 20.71 23.13
N PRO A 174 7.66 20.44 22.67
CA PRO A 174 7.40 20.35 21.24
C PRO A 174 7.67 21.72 20.57
N PRO A 175 8.04 21.75 19.28
CA PRO A 175 8.13 23.00 18.54
C PRO A 175 6.77 23.70 18.59
N SER A 176 6.75 24.98 18.95
CA SER A 176 5.53 25.80 18.96
C SER A 176 5.24 26.21 17.51
N SER A 177 4.21 25.64 16.88
CA SER A 177 3.80 26.04 15.54
C SER A 177 2.96 27.31 15.55
N ALA A 178 3.15 28.11 14.52
CA ALA A 178 2.17 29.13 14.16
C ALA A 178 1.10 28.54 13.22
N PHE A 179 0.50 27.38 13.58
CA PHE A 179 -0.60 26.85 12.78
C PHE A 179 -1.70 27.89 12.71
N PRO A 180 -2.21 28.24 11.51
CA PRO A 180 -3.20 29.30 11.36
C PRO A 180 -4.48 29.02 12.18
N ASN A 181 -5.04 30.05 12.79
CA ASN A 181 -6.33 29.93 13.49
C ASN A 181 -7.47 29.93 12.45
N PHE A 182 -7.74 28.76 11.89
CA PHE A 182 -8.83 28.56 10.95
C PHE A 182 -10.16 28.39 11.68
N LEU A 183 -11.22 29.04 11.19
CA LEU A 183 -12.57 28.92 11.75
C LEU A 183 -13.32 27.69 11.25
N THR A 184 -12.92 27.16 10.07
CA THR A 184 -13.59 26.02 9.41
C THR A 184 -12.88 24.69 9.64
N VAL A 185 -11.84 24.67 10.47
CA VAL A 185 -11.05 23.47 10.78
C VAL A 185 -11.29 23.05 12.24
N PRO A 186 -11.40 21.75 12.56
CA PRO A 186 -11.50 21.29 13.95
C PRO A 186 -10.30 21.74 14.78
N GLN A 187 -10.55 22.13 16.04
CA GLN A 187 -9.50 22.61 16.95
C GLN A 187 -8.52 21.53 17.40
N ASP A 188 -8.87 20.27 17.23
CA ASP A 188 -8.06 19.10 17.59
C ASP A 188 -7.28 18.49 16.40
N ILE A 189 -7.23 19.21 15.26
CA ILE A 189 -6.41 18.77 14.11
C ILE A 189 -4.93 18.77 14.50
N PRO A 190 -4.14 17.74 14.09
CA PRO A 190 -2.71 17.73 14.35
C PRO A 190 -2.00 18.95 13.74
N HIS A 191 -1.34 19.74 14.58
CA HIS A 191 -0.53 20.85 14.10
C HIS A 191 0.83 20.37 13.63
N TYR A 192 1.38 21.03 12.64
CA TYR A 192 2.69 20.71 12.07
C TYR A 192 3.43 21.99 11.66
N LEU A 193 4.74 21.84 11.49
CA LEU A 193 5.65 22.89 11.07
C LEU A 193 6.41 22.44 9.82
N ILE A 194 6.54 23.31 8.83
CA ILE A 194 7.46 23.11 7.72
C ILE A 194 8.79 23.73 8.14
N THR A 195 9.80 22.88 8.37
CA THR A 195 11.13 23.29 8.85
C THR A 195 12.10 23.55 7.70
N SER A 196 11.84 22.98 6.53
CA SER A 196 12.56 23.26 5.30
C SER A 196 11.59 23.26 4.13
N ASN A 197 11.62 24.33 3.35
CA ASN A 197 10.93 24.44 2.06
C ASN A 197 11.91 25.10 1.09
N GLY A 198 12.88 24.29 0.64
CA GLY A 198 13.92 24.70 -0.28
C GLY A 198 13.40 24.91 -1.69
N SER A 199 14.27 25.33 -2.60
CA SER A 199 13.92 25.44 -4.02
C SER A 199 13.69 24.05 -4.60
N HIS A 200 12.47 23.80 -5.07
CA HIS A 200 12.05 22.66 -5.89
C HIS A 200 11.78 21.34 -5.18
N PRO A 201 10.82 21.27 -4.22
CA PRO A 201 10.17 20.01 -3.95
C PRO A 201 9.45 19.53 -5.23
N GLN A 202 9.31 18.22 -5.39
CA GLN A 202 8.52 17.66 -6.49
C GLN A 202 7.06 18.14 -6.38
N GLU A 203 6.46 18.50 -7.51
CA GLU A 203 5.03 18.76 -7.57
C GLU A 203 4.23 17.51 -7.13
N GLY A 204 3.22 17.72 -6.32
CA GLY A 204 2.34 16.67 -5.80
C GLY A 204 2.02 16.85 -4.32
N ASP A 205 0.87 16.33 -3.93
CA ASP A 205 0.35 16.51 -2.58
C ASP A 205 0.93 15.46 -1.62
N ILE A 206 1.01 15.82 -0.34
CA ILE A 206 1.57 15.00 0.74
C ILE A 206 0.44 14.31 1.46
N PHE A 207 0.56 12.99 1.64
CA PHE A 207 -0.43 12.13 2.29
C PHE A 207 0.11 11.62 3.61
N LEU A 208 -0.63 11.89 4.69
CA LEU A 208 -0.28 11.53 6.06
C LEU A 208 -1.52 10.97 6.78
N ALA A 209 -1.30 10.00 7.66
CA ALA A 209 -2.31 9.51 8.60
C ALA A 209 -1.77 9.70 10.03
N PRO A 210 -1.78 10.94 10.55
CA PRO A 210 -1.28 11.18 11.89
C PRO A 210 -2.19 10.59 12.95
N PHE A 211 -1.57 9.93 13.91
CA PHE A 211 -2.23 9.43 15.12
C PHE A 211 -1.35 9.64 16.34
N TYR A 212 -1.97 9.65 17.51
CA TYR A 212 -1.29 9.83 18.77
C TYR A 212 -1.16 8.49 19.49
N TRP A 213 0.06 8.15 19.90
CA TRP A 213 0.38 6.83 20.46
C TRP A 213 -0.25 6.54 21.84
N THR A 214 -0.53 7.55 22.62
CA THR A 214 -1.21 7.43 23.90
C THR A 214 -2.66 7.86 23.74
N LYS A 215 -3.60 7.27 24.50
CA LYS A 215 -5.02 7.67 24.47
C LYS A 215 -5.21 9.12 24.91
N ALA A 216 -4.69 10.06 24.13
CA ALA A 216 -4.93 11.48 24.31
C ALA A 216 -6.31 11.83 23.76
N LYS A 217 -6.83 12.99 24.15
CA LYS A 217 -8.14 13.52 23.73
C LYS A 217 -8.17 14.05 22.27
N VAL A 218 -7.15 13.72 21.47
CA VAL A 218 -6.98 14.22 20.10
C VAL A 218 -7.21 13.09 19.13
N GLY A 219 -7.97 13.36 18.07
CA GLY A 219 -8.38 12.38 17.09
C GLY A 219 -7.24 12.00 16.14
N SER A 220 -7.34 10.81 15.55
CA SER A 220 -6.58 10.44 14.35
C SER A 220 -7.19 11.09 13.13
N TYR A 221 -6.36 11.45 12.17
CA TYR A 221 -6.77 12.14 10.95
C TYR A 221 -6.15 11.50 9.71
N LEU A 222 -6.84 11.62 8.58
CA LEU A 222 -6.24 11.57 7.25
C LEU A 222 -5.97 13.02 6.83
N LEU A 223 -4.77 13.31 6.38
CA LEU A 223 -4.37 14.64 5.91
C LEU A 223 -3.83 14.58 4.48
N ILE A 224 -4.23 15.56 3.67
CA ILE A 224 -3.57 15.86 2.40
C ILE A 224 -3.09 17.31 2.48
N LEU A 225 -1.79 17.53 2.19
CA LEU A 225 -1.19 18.85 2.14
C LEU A 225 -0.67 19.08 0.72
N ASN A 226 -0.61 20.35 0.28
CA ASN A 226 -0.02 20.66 -1.02
C ASN A 226 1.53 20.58 -0.97
N ASP A 227 2.18 20.85 -2.08
CA ASP A 227 3.64 20.84 -2.24
C ASP A 227 4.38 21.84 -1.33
N GLN A 228 3.66 22.83 -0.78
CA GLN A 228 4.19 23.82 0.16
C GLN A 228 3.87 23.49 1.62
N GLY A 229 3.14 22.40 1.87
CA GLY A 229 2.74 21.97 3.19
C GLY A 229 1.47 22.65 3.72
N GLN A 230 0.70 23.34 2.87
CA GLN A 230 -0.60 23.87 3.26
C GLN A 230 -1.66 22.78 3.21
N LEU A 231 -2.61 22.80 4.14
CA LEU A 231 -3.70 21.83 4.21
C LEU A 231 -4.57 21.89 2.93
N ILE A 232 -4.92 20.73 2.39
CA ILE A 232 -5.91 20.57 1.31
C ILE A 232 -7.13 19.84 1.84
N TYR A 233 -6.90 18.75 2.55
CA TYR A 233 -7.95 17.85 3.01
C TYR A 233 -7.64 17.33 4.41
N TYR A 234 -8.69 17.20 5.19
CA TYR A 234 -8.66 16.47 6.44
C TYR A 234 -9.93 15.62 6.60
N GLN A 235 -9.77 14.48 7.23
CA GLN A 235 -10.88 13.64 7.70
C GLN A 235 -10.54 13.14 9.09
N SER A 236 -11.37 13.46 10.08
CA SER A 236 -11.26 12.87 11.40
C SER A 236 -11.67 11.40 11.35
N VAL A 237 -10.88 10.53 11.95
CA VAL A 237 -11.19 9.12 12.16
C VAL A 237 -11.55 8.94 13.64
N ALA A 238 -12.74 8.38 13.90
CA ALA A 238 -13.47 8.55 15.16
C ALA A 238 -12.81 8.03 16.45
N ASP A 239 -11.80 7.17 16.34
CA ASP A 239 -11.10 6.61 17.50
C ASP A 239 -9.59 6.69 17.28
N ALA A 240 -8.82 7.12 18.26
CA ALA A 240 -7.36 7.16 18.21
C ALA A 240 -6.77 5.79 17.79
N LEU A 241 -5.73 5.79 17.00
CA LEU A 241 -5.05 4.64 16.38
C LEU A 241 -5.76 4.01 15.17
N ASP A 242 -6.85 4.58 14.66
CA ASP A 242 -7.71 3.93 13.69
C ASP A 242 -7.32 4.11 12.21
N ALA A 243 -6.48 5.11 11.88
CA ALA A 243 -6.10 5.39 10.49
C ALA A 243 -4.64 5.08 10.21
N TRP A 244 -4.40 4.19 9.23
CA TRP A 244 -3.04 3.76 8.85
C TRP A 244 -2.89 3.76 7.33
N ASP A 245 -1.65 3.93 6.84
CA ASP A 245 -1.22 3.72 5.46
C ASP A 245 -2.07 4.47 4.42
N PHE A 246 -2.29 5.78 4.66
CA PHE A 246 -3.05 6.64 3.76
C PHE A 246 -2.24 6.98 2.51
N LYS A 247 -2.72 6.54 1.35
CA LYS A 247 -2.00 6.69 0.09
C LYS A 247 -2.91 6.63 -1.15
N VAL A 248 -2.36 7.02 -2.30
CA VAL A 248 -2.98 6.79 -3.61
C VAL A 248 -2.57 5.40 -4.11
N GLN A 249 -3.54 4.59 -4.51
CA GLN A 249 -3.34 3.28 -5.12
C GLN A 249 -3.12 3.40 -6.65
N PRO A 250 -2.51 2.39 -7.31
CA PRO A 250 -2.29 2.43 -8.76
C PRO A 250 -3.56 2.60 -9.61
N ASN A 251 -4.73 2.27 -9.08
CA ASN A 251 -6.03 2.49 -9.74
C ASN A 251 -6.59 3.92 -9.55
N GLY A 252 -5.83 4.83 -8.94
CA GLY A 252 -6.20 6.23 -8.71
C GLY A 252 -7.14 6.46 -7.52
N LEU A 253 -7.45 5.43 -6.73
CA LEU A 253 -8.23 5.57 -5.50
C LEU A 253 -7.31 5.86 -4.30
N LEU A 254 -7.82 6.58 -3.33
CA LEU A 254 -7.21 6.69 -2.01
C LEU A 254 -7.46 5.43 -1.22
N SER A 255 -6.52 4.99 -0.40
CA SER A 255 -6.74 3.91 0.55
C SER A 255 -6.23 4.27 1.93
N TYR A 256 -6.91 3.76 2.96
CA TYR A 256 -6.45 3.75 4.35
C TYR A 256 -7.00 2.52 5.07
N TYR A 257 -6.31 2.11 6.14
CA TYR A 257 -6.79 1.04 7.02
C TYR A 257 -7.52 1.63 8.22
N ASP A 258 -8.66 1.03 8.56
CA ASP A 258 -9.43 1.27 9.79
C ASP A 258 -9.19 0.11 10.74
N GLN A 259 -8.46 0.37 11.82
CA GLN A 259 -8.09 -0.65 12.80
C GLN A 259 -9.29 -1.22 13.55
N LYS A 260 -10.32 -0.43 13.81
CA LYS A 260 -11.52 -0.85 14.52
C LYS A 260 -12.29 -1.94 13.79
N ASN A 261 -12.34 -1.83 12.46
CA ASN A 261 -13.08 -2.74 11.61
C ASN A 261 -12.17 -3.77 10.91
N SER A 262 -10.84 -3.71 11.12
CA SER A 262 -9.83 -4.52 10.42
C SER A 262 -10.05 -4.51 8.90
N THR A 263 -10.25 -3.30 8.34
CA THR A 263 -10.73 -3.12 6.97
C THR A 263 -9.95 -2.00 6.28
N PHE A 264 -9.51 -2.26 5.06
CA PHE A 264 -9.05 -1.20 4.17
C PHE A 264 -10.23 -0.58 3.44
N TYR A 265 -10.31 0.75 3.44
CA TYR A 265 -11.29 1.54 2.70
C TYR A 265 -10.64 2.17 1.49
N LEU A 266 -11.35 2.18 0.36
CA LEU A 266 -10.95 2.87 -0.84
C LEU A 266 -11.92 4.01 -1.12
N MET A 267 -11.37 5.22 -1.36
CA MET A 267 -12.15 6.42 -1.65
C MET A 267 -11.83 6.96 -3.05
N ASN A 268 -12.84 7.52 -3.70
CA ASN A 268 -12.69 8.22 -4.98
C ASN A 268 -12.23 9.68 -4.76
N SER A 269 -12.08 10.44 -5.85
CA SER A 269 -11.73 11.87 -5.82
C SER A 269 -12.80 12.77 -5.19
N HIS A 270 -14.00 12.25 -4.92
CA HIS A 270 -15.04 12.93 -4.14
C HIS A 270 -14.97 12.60 -2.64
N TYR A 271 -13.93 11.87 -2.20
CA TYR A 271 -13.73 11.37 -0.84
C TYR A 271 -14.86 10.45 -0.33
N GLN A 272 -15.54 9.79 -1.27
CA GLN A 272 -16.55 8.80 -0.97
C GLN A 272 -15.94 7.41 -0.97
N VAL A 273 -16.23 6.61 0.05
CA VAL A 273 -15.87 5.20 0.09
C VAL A 273 -16.60 4.47 -1.04
N VAL A 274 -15.85 3.85 -1.94
CA VAL A 274 -16.37 3.14 -3.11
C VAL A 274 -16.09 1.65 -3.09
N ASP A 275 -15.12 1.21 -2.29
CA ASP A 275 -14.78 -0.21 -2.11
C ASP A 275 -14.13 -0.45 -0.74
N THR A 276 -14.12 -1.73 -0.32
CA THR A 276 -13.47 -2.16 0.92
C THR A 276 -12.78 -3.50 0.72
N TYR A 277 -11.71 -3.74 1.51
CA TYR A 277 -11.00 -5.02 1.54
C TYR A 277 -10.83 -5.52 2.96
N GLN A 278 -11.21 -6.77 3.18
CA GLN A 278 -11.00 -7.54 4.39
C GLN A 278 -10.31 -8.86 4.02
N ALA A 279 -9.65 -9.50 4.98
CA ALA A 279 -9.10 -10.82 4.76
C ALA A 279 -10.22 -11.86 4.57
N GLY A 280 -9.95 -12.85 3.72
CA GLY A 280 -10.81 -14.02 3.54
C GLY A 280 -10.55 -15.12 4.57
N ASP A 281 -11.26 -16.23 4.43
CA ASP A 281 -11.03 -17.47 5.16
C ASP A 281 -11.03 -17.33 6.69
N GLY A 282 -11.83 -16.36 7.21
CA GLY A 282 -12.03 -16.13 8.64
C GLY A 282 -10.90 -15.39 9.34
N TYR A 283 -9.96 -14.84 8.61
CA TYR A 283 -8.90 -14.00 9.13
C TYR A 283 -9.34 -12.53 9.26
N SER A 284 -8.56 -11.77 10.03
CA SER A 284 -8.63 -10.31 10.08
C SER A 284 -7.45 -9.72 9.31
N ALA A 285 -7.69 -8.74 8.45
CA ALA A 285 -6.63 -8.04 7.75
C ALA A 285 -5.73 -7.28 8.75
N ASP A 286 -4.44 -7.29 8.47
CA ASP A 286 -3.44 -6.52 9.20
C ASP A 286 -3.28 -5.12 8.58
N LEU A 287 -2.85 -4.16 9.41
CA LEU A 287 -2.82 -2.74 9.09
C LEU A 287 -1.70 -2.31 8.11
N HIS A 288 -0.66 -3.13 7.94
CA HIS A 288 0.61 -2.67 7.40
C HIS A 288 0.58 -2.35 5.91
N ASP A 289 -0.10 -3.11 5.08
CA ASP A 289 -0.10 -2.82 3.63
C ASP A 289 -1.29 -3.44 2.89
N LEU A 290 -1.86 -2.64 1.98
CA LEU A 290 -2.76 -3.07 0.91
C LEU A 290 -2.14 -2.67 -0.43
N GLN A 291 -2.07 -3.59 -1.37
CA GLN A 291 -1.63 -3.33 -2.74
C GLN A 291 -2.75 -3.68 -3.72
N ILE A 292 -3.25 -2.70 -4.45
CA ILE A 292 -4.14 -2.95 -5.59
C ILE A 292 -3.27 -3.20 -6.83
N LEU A 293 -3.41 -4.38 -7.41
CA LEU A 293 -2.62 -4.80 -8.55
C LEU A 293 -3.19 -4.27 -9.88
N PRO A 294 -2.38 -4.21 -10.95
CA PRO A 294 -2.86 -3.72 -12.26
C PRO A 294 -4.01 -4.54 -12.87
N ASN A 295 -4.17 -5.79 -12.46
CA ASN A 295 -5.29 -6.67 -12.89
C ASN A 295 -6.57 -6.47 -12.05
N GLY A 296 -6.57 -5.57 -11.07
CA GLY A 296 -7.68 -5.31 -10.16
C GLY A 296 -7.72 -6.21 -8.93
N ASN A 297 -6.82 -7.19 -8.81
CA ASN A 297 -6.67 -7.98 -7.58
C ASN A 297 -6.08 -7.13 -6.46
N ALA A 298 -6.22 -7.60 -5.23
CA ALA A 298 -5.66 -6.97 -4.05
C ALA A 298 -4.77 -7.95 -3.27
N LEU A 299 -3.62 -7.48 -2.82
CA LEU A 299 -2.76 -8.18 -1.87
C LEU A 299 -2.88 -7.53 -0.49
N LEU A 300 -3.01 -8.33 0.55
CA LEU A 300 -3.05 -7.91 1.94
C LEU A 300 -2.35 -8.93 2.85
N MET A 301 -2.04 -8.49 4.06
CA MET A 301 -1.38 -9.29 5.09
C MET A 301 -2.33 -9.61 6.26
N ILE A 302 -1.97 -10.66 6.99
CA ILE A 302 -2.68 -11.16 8.16
C ILE A 302 -1.63 -11.60 9.18
N TYR A 303 -1.75 -11.16 10.41
CA TYR A 303 -0.99 -11.70 11.53
C TYR A 303 -1.75 -12.86 12.14
N ASP A 304 -1.21 -14.07 11.96
CA ASP A 304 -1.84 -15.34 12.33
C ASP A 304 -1.20 -15.86 13.62
N ALA A 305 -1.89 -15.66 14.74
CA ALA A 305 -1.41 -16.03 16.06
C ALA A 305 -1.91 -17.41 16.45
N GLU A 306 -0.98 -18.34 16.70
CA GLU A 306 -1.23 -19.72 17.04
C GLU A 306 -0.60 -20.11 18.39
N THR A 307 -1.19 -21.09 19.06
CA THR A 307 -0.59 -21.68 20.26
C THR A 307 0.36 -22.80 19.85
N VAL A 308 1.66 -22.64 20.16
CA VAL A 308 2.72 -23.58 19.79
C VAL A 308 3.47 -24.08 21.02
N ASP A 309 3.74 -25.38 21.08
CA ASP A 309 4.65 -25.95 22.07
C ASP A 309 6.11 -25.67 21.68
N MET A 310 6.62 -24.52 22.09
CA MET A 310 7.98 -24.10 21.81
C MET A 310 9.03 -24.91 22.60
N SER A 311 8.63 -25.70 23.62
CA SER A 311 9.55 -26.57 24.36
C SER A 311 10.05 -27.75 23.53
N GLU A 312 9.30 -28.14 22.49
CA GLU A 312 9.68 -29.15 21.49
C GLU A 312 10.67 -28.59 20.45
N ILE A 313 10.78 -27.26 20.34
CA ILE A 313 11.55 -26.55 19.30
C ILE A 313 12.87 -26.02 19.87
N VAL A 314 12.83 -25.42 21.08
CA VAL A 314 14.00 -24.78 21.71
C VAL A 314 14.03 -25.05 23.21
N GLN A 315 15.21 -25.31 23.74
CA GLN A 315 15.39 -25.49 25.18
C GLN A 315 14.95 -24.23 25.93
N GLY A 316 14.01 -24.37 26.87
CA GLY A 316 13.44 -23.25 27.64
C GLY A 316 12.24 -22.58 26.98
N GLY A 317 11.82 -23.06 25.83
CA GLY A 317 10.56 -22.66 25.19
C GLY A 317 9.34 -22.97 26.07
N LYS A 318 8.25 -22.23 25.88
CA LYS A 318 7.00 -22.43 26.59
C LYS A 318 6.16 -23.48 25.88
N THR A 319 5.41 -24.29 26.65
CA THR A 319 4.55 -25.34 26.09
C THR A 319 3.26 -24.80 25.47
N ASP A 320 2.96 -23.52 25.71
CA ASP A 320 1.75 -22.83 25.30
C ASP A 320 2.05 -21.40 24.80
N ALA A 321 3.21 -21.21 24.13
CA ALA A 321 3.57 -19.92 23.57
C ALA A 321 2.55 -19.46 22.53
N THR A 322 2.21 -18.18 22.55
CA THR A 322 1.50 -17.55 21.44
C THR A 322 2.53 -17.11 20.40
N VAL A 323 2.56 -17.76 19.25
CA VAL A 323 3.48 -17.43 18.17
C VAL A 323 2.69 -16.82 17.03
N THR A 324 3.10 -15.64 16.58
CA THR A 324 2.47 -14.92 15.48
C THR A 324 3.24 -15.16 14.19
N GLY A 325 2.63 -15.89 13.26
CA GLY A 325 3.07 -16.04 11.88
C GLY A 325 2.46 -14.97 10.97
N LEU A 326 2.74 -15.09 9.69
CA LEU A 326 2.24 -14.19 8.65
C LEU A 326 1.50 -14.99 7.57
N VAL A 327 0.34 -14.51 7.16
CA VAL A 327 -0.40 -14.98 5.98
C VAL A 327 -0.53 -13.82 5.01
N ILE A 328 -0.35 -14.09 3.72
CA ILE A 328 -0.56 -13.15 2.63
C ILE A 328 -1.67 -13.70 1.77
N GLN A 329 -2.68 -12.90 1.48
CA GLN A 329 -3.76 -13.27 0.57
C GLN A 329 -3.78 -12.36 -0.65
N GLU A 330 -4.00 -12.97 -1.84
CA GLU A 330 -4.42 -12.28 -3.05
C GLU A 330 -5.92 -12.51 -3.22
N LEU A 331 -6.67 -11.42 -3.31
CA LEU A 331 -8.12 -11.43 -3.54
C LEU A 331 -8.40 -11.01 -4.98
N ASP A 332 -9.30 -11.70 -5.67
CA ASP A 332 -9.81 -11.24 -6.96
C ASP A 332 -10.79 -10.06 -6.79
N PRO A 333 -11.23 -9.37 -7.88
CA PRO A 333 -12.21 -8.29 -7.77
C PRO A 333 -13.52 -8.70 -7.11
N SER A 334 -13.91 -9.97 -7.20
CA SER A 334 -15.08 -10.54 -6.51
C SER A 334 -14.81 -10.89 -5.03
N LYS A 335 -13.63 -10.54 -4.51
CA LYS A 335 -13.17 -10.78 -3.12
C LYS A 335 -13.01 -12.26 -2.75
N ASN A 336 -12.77 -13.13 -3.74
CA ASN A 336 -12.40 -14.51 -3.47
C ASN A 336 -10.89 -14.59 -3.21
N VAL A 337 -10.48 -15.41 -2.25
CA VAL A 337 -9.07 -15.75 -2.04
C VAL A 337 -8.61 -16.66 -3.18
N ILE A 338 -7.71 -16.16 -4.02
CA ILE A 338 -7.18 -16.91 -5.17
C ILE A 338 -5.73 -17.36 -4.95
N PHE A 339 -5.08 -16.82 -3.92
CA PHE A 339 -3.75 -17.18 -3.47
C PHE A 339 -3.63 -16.90 -1.98
N GLU A 340 -3.07 -17.87 -1.25
CA GLU A 340 -2.75 -17.73 0.18
C GLU A 340 -1.35 -18.29 0.44
N TRP A 341 -0.46 -17.44 0.91
CA TRP A 341 0.89 -17.82 1.29
C TRP A 341 1.07 -17.68 2.79
N ARG A 342 1.60 -18.71 3.44
CA ARG A 342 1.69 -18.77 4.90
C ARG A 342 3.13 -18.96 5.32
N SER A 343 3.62 -18.11 6.21
CA SER A 343 4.99 -18.22 6.74
C SER A 343 5.28 -19.55 7.43
N TRP A 344 4.25 -20.16 8.02
CA TRP A 344 4.29 -21.46 8.66
C TRP A 344 4.80 -22.59 7.74
N ASP A 345 4.56 -22.45 6.44
CA ASP A 345 4.90 -23.44 5.44
C ASP A 345 6.30 -23.23 4.82
N HIS A 346 6.96 -22.08 5.12
CA HIS A 346 8.14 -21.64 4.38
C HIS A 346 9.32 -21.20 5.25
N PHE A 347 9.10 -20.77 6.50
CA PHE A 347 10.14 -20.23 7.35
C PHE A 347 10.41 -21.11 8.57
N SER A 348 11.64 -21.12 9.03
CA SER A 348 12.03 -21.76 10.27
C SER A 348 11.83 -20.77 11.44
N PHE A 349 11.42 -21.26 12.61
CA PHE A 349 11.42 -20.48 13.84
C PHE A 349 12.79 -19.84 14.12
N PHE A 350 13.87 -20.55 13.78
CA PHE A 350 15.24 -20.07 14.00
C PHE A 350 15.68 -18.95 13.07
N ASP A 351 14.94 -18.64 12.03
CA ASP A 351 15.21 -17.50 11.14
C ASP A 351 14.92 -16.17 11.85
N SER A 352 14.00 -16.17 12.81
CA SER A 352 13.60 -14.97 13.56
C SER A 352 14.71 -14.44 14.48
N THR A 353 14.72 -13.11 14.65
CA THR A 353 15.53 -12.41 15.67
C THR A 353 14.83 -12.36 17.03
N SER A 354 13.54 -12.68 17.08
CA SER A 354 12.74 -12.71 18.31
C SER A 354 13.23 -13.81 19.26
N SER A 355 13.04 -13.61 20.56
CA SER A 355 13.36 -14.62 21.58
C SER A 355 12.33 -15.75 21.50
N LEU A 356 12.81 -16.95 21.15
CA LEU A 356 11.97 -18.15 21.03
C LEU A 356 11.55 -18.76 22.38
N THR A 357 12.00 -18.20 23.50
CA THR A 357 11.66 -18.64 24.85
C THR A 357 10.58 -17.79 25.54
N ASP A 358 10.12 -16.74 24.86
CA ASP A 358 9.10 -15.84 25.37
C ASP A 358 7.69 -16.47 25.29
N GLN A 359 6.76 -15.98 26.08
CA GLN A 359 5.36 -16.43 26.08
C GLN A 359 4.62 -15.93 24.83
N SER A 360 5.00 -14.75 24.32
CA SER A 360 4.45 -14.17 23.08
C SER A 360 5.61 -13.91 22.12
N ILE A 361 5.54 -14.47 20.94
CA ILE A 361 6.62 -14.45 19.94
C ILE A 361 6.03 -13.91 18.64
N ASP A 362 6.39 -12.68 18.29
CA ASP A 362 6.16 -12.15 16.95
C ASP A 362 7.28 -12.65 16.05
N LEU A 363 6.98 -13.69 15.25
CA LEU A 363 8.00 -14.47 14.57
C LEU A 363 8.54 -13.77 13.32
N ILE A 364 7.66 -13.16 12.53
CA ILE A 364 7.96 -12.67 11.18
C ILE A 364 7.89 -11.14 11.11
N HIS A 365 6.78 -10.57 11.55
CA HIS A 365 6.46 -9.15 11.45
C HIS A 365 6.59 -8.63 10.01
N GLY A 366 5.73 -9.12 9.11
CA GLY A 366 5.65 -8.59 7.74
C GLY A 366 5.09 -7.18 7.76
N ASN A 367 5.73 -6.24 7.05
CA ASN A 367 5.32 -4.83 7.13
C ASN A 367 5.17 -4.14 5.77
N SER A 368 5.53 -4.79 4.68
CA SER A 368 5.20 -4.30 3.34
C SER A 368 5.16 -5.40 2.30
N LEU A 369 4.30 -5.20 1.32
CA LEU A 369 4.16 -6.00 0.11
C LEU A 369 4.44 -5.12 -1.10
N ALA A 370 5.20 -5.61 -2.07
CA ALA A 370 5.41 -4.91 -3.33
C ALA A 370 5.35 -5.87 -4.50
N LEU A 371 4.62 -5.50 -5.55
CA LEU A 371 4.69 -6.23 -6.82
C LEU A 371 6.02 -5.90 -7.51
N ALA A 372 6.83 -6.90 -7.74
CA ALA A 372 8.07 -6.76 -8.49
C ALA A 372 7.79 -6.61 -10.00
N ASN A 373 8.77 -6.04 -10.74
CA ASN A 373 8.64 -5.78 -12.19
C ASN A 373 8.41 -7.05 -13.01
N ASP A 374 8.75 -8.22 -12.48
CA ASP A 374 8.51 -9.54 -13.10
C ASP A 374 7.18 -10.17 -12.67
N GLY A 375 6.34 -9.46 -11.95
CA GLY A 375 5.04 -9.92 -11.46
C GLY A 375 5.08 -10.83 -10.25
N ASN A 376 6.23 -10.97 -9.58
CA ASN A 376 6.37 -11.68 -8.32
C ASN A 376 6.24 -10.73 -7.12
N LEU A 377 6.15 -11.27 -5.92
CA LEU A 377 5.93 -10.51 -4.70
C LEU A 377 7.24 -10.30 -3.94
N LEU A 378 7.49 -9.09 -3.47
CA LEU A 378 8.47 -8.79 -2.43
C LEU A 378 7.76 -8.60 -1.09
N LEU A 379 8.25 -9.29 -0.07
CA LEU A 379 7.82 -9.19 1.33
C LEU A 379 8.97 -8.63 2.16
N SER A 380 8.72 -7.58 2.95
CA SER A 380 9.63 -7.14 4.01
C SER A 380 9.22 -7.74 5.34
N SER A 381 10.13 -8.47 5.98
CA SER A 381 9.94 -9.14 7.27
C SER A 381 10.89 -8.55 8.32
N ARG A 382 10.35 -7.69 9.20
CA ARG A 382 11.12 -6.95 10.21
C ARG A 382 11.90 -7.87 11.13
N ASN A 383 11.22 -8.85 11.71
CA ASN A 383 11.81 -9.73 12.71
C ASN A 383 12.72 -10.83 12.12
N LEU A 384 12.79 -10.90 10.80
CA LEU A 384 13.80 -11.69 10.09
C LEU A 384 14.98 -10.82 9.62
N ASN A 385 14.89 -9.48 9.66
CA ASN A 385 15.80 -8.55 8.98
C ASN A 385 15.94 -8.93 7.50
N GLU A 386 14.84 -9.22 6.82
CA GLU A 386 14.84 -9.90 5.53
C GLU A 386 13.84 -9.32 4.54
N ILE A 387 14.23 -9.33 3.26
CA ILE A 387 13.35 -9.17 2.11
C ILE A 387 13.27 -10.52 1.41
N THR A 388 12.05 -11.03 1.22
CA THR A 388 11.79 -12.30 0.56
C THR A 388 11.07 -12.08 -0.76
N LYS A 389 11.54 -12.70 -1.85
CA LYS A 389 10.83 -12.75 -3.14
C LYS A 389 10.04 -14.04 -3.25
N ILE A 390 8.75 -13.93 -3.52
CA ILE A 390 7.78 -15.02 -3.59
C ILE A 390 7.18 -15.06 -4.99
N ASN A 391 7.17 -16.22 -5.61
CA ASN A 391 6.51 -16.44 -6.89
C ASN A 391 4.99 -16.47 -6.69
N LEU A 392 4.27 -15.46 -7.20
CA LEU A 392 2.81 -15.37 -7.07
C LEU A 392 2.02 -16.42 -7.84
N GLN A 393 2.65 -17.16 -8.76
CA GLN A 393 1.97 -18.24 -9.48
C GLN A 393 2.05 -19.57 -8.75
N THR A 394 3.14 -19.79 -7.99
CA THR A 394 3.44 -21.10 -7.39
C THR A 394 3.55 -21.10 -5.87
N GLY A 395 3.63 -19.92 -5.24
CA GLY A 395 3.88 -19.77 -3.80
C GLY A 395 5.32 -20.04 -3.36
N GLN A 396 6.23 -20.38 -4.27
CA GLN A 396 7.60 -20.72 -3.91
C GLN A 396 8.43 -19.49 -3.56
N VAL A 397 9.24 -19.58 -2.52
CA VAL A 397 10.28 -18.61 -2.20
C VAL A 397 11.37 -18.68 -3.27
N MET A 398 11.58 -17.58 -4.00
CA MET A 398 12.58 -17.50 -5.08
C MET A 398 13.96 -17.14 -4.53
N TRP A 399 14.00 -16.21 -3.58
CA TRP A 399 15.22 -15.82 -2.89
C TRP A 399 14.90 -15.05 -1.58
N ARG A 400 15.94 -14.97 -0.76
CA ARG A 400 15.93 -14.29 0.55
C ARG A 400 17.14 -13.36 0.64
N LEU A 401 16.95 -12.09 0.93
CA LEU A 401 17.97 -11.06 1.05
C LEU A 401 18.01 -10.51 2.47
N GLY A 402 19.15 -10.56 3.11
CA GLY A 402 19.33 -10.18 4.51
C GLY A 402 18.99 -11.32 5.48
N GLY A 403 19.00 -11.02 6.77
CA GLY A 403 18.66 -11.97 7.82
C GLY A 403 19.59 -13.18 7.93
N LYS A 404 19.14 -14.19 8.70
CA LYS A 404 19.91 -15.41 8.95
C LYS A 404 19.95 -16.37 7.76
N ALA A 405 18.94 -16.32 6.89
CA ALA A 405 18.83 -17.17 5.72
C ALA A 405 19.20 -16.46 4.41
N ASN A 406 20.01 -15.44 4.50
CA ASN A 406 20.45 -14.61 3.37
C ASN A 406 21.12 -15.44 2.25
N MET A 407 20.69 -15.20 1.02
CA MET A 407 21.20 -15.86 -0.19
C MET A 407 22.09 -14.95 -1.06
N PHE A 408 22.40 -13.73 -0.61
CA PHE A 408 23.15 -12.72 -1.37
C PHE A 408 24.46 -12.33 -0.71
N THR A 409 25.42 -11.92 -1.52
CA THR A 409 26.66 -11.28 -1.05
C THR A 409 26.51 -9.77 -1.14
N PHE A 410 26.63 -9.05 -0.02
CA PHE A 410 26.69 -7.60 0.01
C PHE A 410 28.06 -7.11 -0.43
N VAL A 411 28.13 -6.41 -1.58
CA VAL A 411 29.39 -5.93 -2.17
C VAL A 411 29.56 -4.44 -1.87
N ASN A 412 30.50 -4.11 -0.99
CA ASN A 412 30.74 -2.71 -0.55
C ASN A 412 29.46 -2.00 -0.10
N SER A 413 28.59 -2.71 0.60
CA SER A 413 27.26 -2.24 0.97
C SER A 413 27.01 -2.50 2.44
N GLN A 414 26.32 -1.58 3.13
CA GLN A 414 25.77 -1.89 4.44
C GLN A 414 24.59 -2.85 4.32
N THR A 415 24.33 -3.58 5.37
CA THR A 415 23.10 -4.37 5.54
C THR A 415 22.04 -3.51 6.21
N PHE A 416 20.80 -3.96 6.16
CA PHE A 416 19.67 -3.34 6.85
C PHE A 416 19.24 -4.20 8.05
N ALA A 417 18.54 -3.58 9.00
CA ALA A 417 17.93 -4.26 10.14
C ALA A 417 16.62 -3.61 10.56
N TYR A 418 15.65 -4.41 11.00
CA TYR A 418 14.32 -3.98 11.44
C TYR A 418 13.58 -3.14 10.38
N GLN A 419 13.92 -3.32 9.12
CA GLN A 419 13.54 -2.51 7.98
C GLN A 419 12.03 -2.51 7.73
N HIS A 420 11.57 -1.44 7.05
CA HIS A 420 10.20 -1.26 6.57
C HIS A 420 10.16 -0.89 5.09
N ASP A 421 8.99 -1.08 4.47
CA ASP A 421 8.61 -0.51 3.19
C ASP A 421 9.55 -0.84 2.03
N VAL A 422 9.72 -2.15 1.72
CA VAL A 422 10.41 -2.54 0.48
C VAL A 422 9.59 -2.15 -0.75
N ARG A 423 10.24 -1.47 -1.72
CA ARG A 423 9.64 -1.16 -3.03
C ARG A 423 10.65 -1.47 -4.14
N GLN A 424 10.16 -2.00 -5.28
CA GLN A 424 11.02 -2.13 -6.45
C GLN A 424 10.79 -0.96 -7.41
N LEU A 425 11.88 -0.33 -7.81
CA LEU A 425 11.87 0.77 -8.76
C LEU A 425 11.76 0.25 -10.21
N PRO A 426 11.34 1.09 -11.16
CA PRO A 426 11.34 0.72 -12.59
C PRO A 426 12.73 0.31 -13.11
N SER A 427 13.83 0.78 -12.50
CA SER A 427 15.21 0.35 -12.79
C SER A 427 15.47 -1.13 -12.45
N GLY A 428 14.65 -1.73 -11.60
CA GLY A 428 14.85 -3.03 -10.98
C GLY A 428 15.53 -2.97 -9.61
N ASP A 429 16.05 -1.82 -9.21
CA ASP A 429 16.62 -1.60 -7.89
C ASP A 429 15.52 -1.62 -6.82
N ILE A 430 15.86 -1.86 -5.57
CA ILE A 430 14.92 -1.85 -4.46
C ILE A 430 15.26 -0.75 -3.47
N THR A 431 14.25 -0.06 -2.98
CA THR A 431 14.36 0.85 -1.84
C THR A 431 13.86 0.19 -0.58
N VAL A 432 14.40 0.60 0.56
CA VAL A 432 14.00 0.14 1.88
C VAL A 432 14.26 1.24 2.92
N PHE A 433 13.37 1.40 3.88
CA PHE A 433 13.61 2.21 5.06
C PHE A 433 14.29 1.33 6.11
N ASP A 434 15.52 1.69 6.46
CA ASP A 434 16.38 0.96 7.39
C ASP A 434 16.25 1.56 8.78
N ASN A 435 15.55 0.89 9.71
CA ASN A 435 15.38 1.35 11.07
C ASN A 435 16.67 1.17 11.91
N GLN A 436 17.53 0.22 11.56
CA GLN A 436 18.86 -0.09 12.13
C GLN A 436 18.86 -0.51 13.59
N GLY A 437 18.09 0.15 14.44
CA GLY A 437 18.17 -0.01 15.89
C GLY A 437 16.88 -0.51 16.54
N THR A 438 16.96 -0.66 17.85
CA THR A 438 15.83 -0.92 18.74
C THR A 438 15.73 0.19 19.78
N GLN A 439 14.63 0.23 20.54
CA GLN A 439 14.50 1.18 21.66
C GLN A 439 15.62 1.00 22.72
N GLN A 440 16.12 -0.22 22.89
CA GLN A 440 17.19 -0.55 23.83
C GLN A 440 18.58 -0.22 23.30
N ASP A 441 18.74 -0.24 21.97
CA ASP A 441 20.00 0.07 21.27
C ASP A 441 19.69 0.96 20.05
N PRO A 442 19.44 2.27 20.27
CA PRO A 442 19.08 3.20 19.20
C PRO A 442 20.23 3.42 18.22
N ALA A 443 19.92 3.38 16.93
CA ALA A 443 20.86 3.69 15.86
C ALA A 443 20.22 4.65 14.83
N PRO A 444 21.02 5.46 14.10
CA PRO A 444 20.49 6.32 13.06
C PRO A 444 19.75 5.52 12.00
N SER A 445 18.47 5.85 11.76
CA SER A 445 17.68 5.29 10.67
C SER A 445 17.93 6.05 9.37
N GLY A 446 17.54 5.44 8.22
CA GLY A 446 17.70 6.09 6.93
C GLY A 446 17.05 5.33 5.79
N GLY A 447 17.16 5.90 4.60
CA GLY A 447 16.75 5.25 3.36
C GLY A 447 17.92 4.61 2.64
N LEU A 448 17.71 3.44 2.08
CA LEU A 448 18.70 2.72 1.28
C LEU A 448 18.10 2.33 -0.07
N GLU A 449 18.96 2.30 -1.10
CA GLU A 449 18.63 1.73 -2.40
C GLU A 449 19.70 0.72 -2.80
N TYR A 450 19.23 -0.46 -3.23
CA TYR A 450 20.09 -1.56 -3.61
C TYR A 450 19.83 -2.00 -5.05
N LYS A 451 20.90 -2.15 -5.81
CA LYS A 451 20.92 -2.86 -7.08
C LYS A 451 21.15 -4.34 -6.83
N LEU A 452 20.25 -5.20 -7.34
CA LEU A 452 20.32 -6.63 -7.20
C LEU A 452 20.78 -7.30 -8.49
N ASP A 453 21.73 -8.23 -8.38
CA ASP A 453 22.02 -9.24 -9.40
C ASP A 453 21.46 -10.58 -8.89
N GLU A 454 20.26 -10.90 -9.32
CA GLU A 454 19.55 -12.11 -8.89
C GLU A 454 20.21 -13.40 -9.41
N VAL A 455 20.99 -13.31 -10.53
CA VAL A 455 21.69 -14.47 -11.13
C VAL A 455 22.93 -14.81 -10.31
N ASN A 456 23.78 -13.81 -10.05
CA ASN A 456 25.02 -13.99 -9.29
C ASN A 456 24.84 -13.87 -7.78
N ARG A 457 23.64 -13.57 -7.32
CA ARG A 457 23.31 -13.38 -5.90
C ARG A 457 24.21 -12.33 -5.23
N THR A 458 24.37 -11.18 -5.88
CA THR A 458 25.08 -10.04 -5.32
C THR A 458 24.16 -8.84 -5.19
N VAL A 459 24.42 -8.01 -4.19
CA VAL A 459 23.70 -6.79 -3.94
C VAL A 459 24.70 -5.65 -3.70
N THR A 460 24.44 -4.50 -4.35
CA THR A 460 25.28 -3.31 -4.24
C THR A 460 24.39 -2.13 -3.86
N GLN A 461 24.75 -1.43 -2.78
CA GLN A 461 24.08 -0.19 -2.40
C GLN A 461 24.45 0.89 -3.43
N VAL A 462 23.43 1.51 -4.03
CA VAL A 462 23.60 2.57 -5.06
C VAL A 462 23.20 3.95 -4.54
N TRP A 463 22.41 4.02 -3.46
CA TRP A 463 22.06 5.25 -2.76
C TRP A 463 21.85 4.97 -1.27
N GLY A 464 22.01 6.01 -0.46
CA GLY A 464 21.67 6.01 0.96
C GLY A 464 21.58 7.42 1.51
N PHE A 465 20.66 7.62 2.44
CA PHE A 465 20.49 8.89 3.14
C PHE A 465 20.27 8.66 4.64
N THR A 466 20.98 9.44 5.43
CA THR A 466 20.80 9.54 6.88
C THR A 466 20.69 11.02 7.23
N HIS A 467 19.67 11.37 8.01
CA HIS A 467 19.41 12.77 8.41
C HIS A 467 20.52 13.34 9.30
N SER A 468 20.73 14.65 9.25
CA SER A 468 21.68 15.35 10.11
C SER A 468 21.03 16.60 10.74
N PRO A 469 20.89 16.64 12.08
CA PRO A 469 21.22 15.61 13.08
C PRO A 469 20.46 14.30 12.88
N PRO A 470 20.97 13.14 13.35
CA PRO A 470 20.37 11.85 13.05
C PRO A 470 18.93 11.73 13.56
N VAL A 471 18.10 11.00 12.83
CA VAL A 471 16.77 10.55 13.25
C VAL A 471 16.86 9.06 13.57
N PHE A 472 16.21 8.61 14.62
CA PHE A 472 16.00 7.21 14.91
C PHE A 472 14.49 6.91 14.80
N GLY A 473 14.07 6.30 13.70
CA GLY A 473 12.73 5.74 13.51
C GLY A 473 12.67 4.36 14.16
N THR A 474 12.08 4.26 15.33
CA THR A 474 12.05 3.02 16.13
C THR A 474 11.38 1.87 15.37
N PHE A 475 10.34 2.18 14.60
CA PHE A 475 9.56 1.29 13.75
C PHE A 475 8.75 2.12 12.75
N MET A 476 8.08 1.46 11.77
CA MET A 476 7.40 2.13 10.66
C MET A 476 8.38 2.82 9.71
N GLY A 477 7.87 3.71 8.86
CA GLY A 477 8.66 4.48 7.92
C GLY A 477 8.63 3.92 6.50
N ASN A 478 9.03 4.77 5.54
CA ASN A 478 9.06 4.42 4.12
C ASN A 478 10.10 5.22 3.36
N VAL A 479 10.44 4.73 2.16
CA VAL A 479 11.20 5.47 1.14
C VAL A 479 10.44 5.42 -0.18
N GLN A 480 9.98 6.57 -0.65
CA GLN A 480 9.33 6.70 -1.96
C GLN A 480 10.25 7.47 -2.92
N GLN A 481 10.56 6.87 -4.08
CA GLN A 481 11.22 7.61 -5.16
C GLN A 481 10.18 8.34 -6.01
N LEU A 482 10.44 9.62 -6.29
CA LEU A 482 9.61 10.49 -7.12
C LEU A 482 10.11 10.50 -8.58
N ALA A 483 9.28 11.04 -9.47
CA ALA A 483 9.55 11.00 -10.92
C ALA A 483 10.79 11.81 -11.34
N ASP A 484 11.13 12.87 -10.60
CA ASP A 484 12.31 13.72 -10.84
C ASP A 484 13.60 13.14 -10.22
N GLY A 485 13.50 12.01 -9.50
CA GLY A 485 14.61 11.37 -8.82
C GLY A 485 14.74 11.76 -7.34
N ASN A 486 13.95 12.71 -6.85
CA ASN A 486 13.86 13.00 -5.42
C ASN A 486 13.36 11.78 -4.66
N LYS A 487 13.65 11.72 -3.37
CA LYS A 487 13.14 10.68 -2.48
C LYS A 487 12.47 11.28 -1.24
N VAL A 488 11.31 10.75 -0.93
CA VAL A 488 10.56 11.05 0.30
C VAL A 488 10.87 9.97 1.32
N LEU A 489 11.27 10.38 2.52
CA LEU A 489 11.40 9.54 3.70
C LEU A 489 10.29 9.92 4.69
N GLY A 490 9.41 8.98 4.98
CA GLY A 490 8.57 9.02 6.17
C GLY A 490 9.33 8.36 7.32
N TRP A 491 9.49 9.05 8.46
CA TRP A 491 10.31 8.57 9.56
C TRP A 491 9.56 7.64 10.53
N GLY A 492 8.27 7.41 10.28
CA GLY A 492 7.42 6.53 11.08
C GLY A 492 7.26 7.02 12.52
N ALA A 493 7.78 6.27 13.48
CA ALA A 493 7.80 6.63 14.89
C ALA A 493 9.19 7.13 15.30
N PRO A 494 9.54 8.40 15.02
CA PRO A 494 10.83 8.95 15.39
C PRO A 494 10.98 9.02 16.91
N SER A 495 12.13 8.58 17.40
CA SER A 495 12.46 8.58 18.81
C SER A 495 12.89 9.97 19.26
N GLN A 496 12.51 10.33 20.48
CA GLN A 496 12.95 11.55 21.16
C GLN A 496 14.15 11.31 22.09
N ALA A 497 14.83 10.19 21.91
CA ALA A 497 16.05 9.91 22.67
C ALA A 497 17.08 11.02 22.46
N LYS A 498 17.85 11.31 23.51
CA LYS A 498 18.86 12.37 23.46
C LYS A 498 19.87 12.14 22.33
N GLY A 499 20.01 13.14 21.48
CA GLY A 499 20.94 13.14 20.35
C GLY A 499 20.28 12.79 19.02
N TYR A 500 18.98 12.52 19.01
CA TYR A 500 18.19 12.30 17.79
C TYR A 500 17.21 13.46 17.56
N SER A 501 16.94 13.74 16.29
CA SER A 501 15.92 14.70 15.85
C SER A 501 14.56 14.02 15.72
N PHE A 502 13.50 14.79 16.00
CA PHE A 502 12.13 14.39 15.74
C PHE A 502 11.69 15.01 14.41
N VAL A 503 11.49 14.19 13.39
CA VAL A 503 11.08 14.59 12.04
C VAL A 503 10.00 13.62 11.58
N THR A 504 8.96 14.11 10.91
CA THR A 504 7.88 13.28 10.37
C THR A 504 8.16 12.85 8.94
N MET A 505 8.58 13.79 8.09
CA MET A 505 8.83 13.57 6.67
C MET A 505 9.98 14.46 6.20
N THR A 506 10.87 13.90 5.38
CA THR A 506 11.93 14.63 4.69
C THR A 506 11.89 14.25 3.20
N GLU A 507 11.94 15.24 2.31
CA GLU A 507 12.22 15.04 0.88
C GLU A 507 13.64 15.48 0.58
N VAL A 508 14.40 14.63 -0.12
CA VAL A 508 15.78 14.92 -0.55
C VAL A 508 15.89 14.83 -2.06
N ASN A 509 16.72 15.72 -2.63
CA ASN A 509 17.05 15.66 -4.05
C ASN A 509 18.13 14.56 -4.33
N PRO A 510 18.48 14.26 -5.60
CA PRO A 510 19.48 13.24 -5.91
C PRO A 510 20.88 13.51 -5.32
N ASP A 511 21.19 14.74 -4.93
CA ASP A 511 22.43 15.13 -4.25
C ASP A 511 22.35 14.99 -2.72
N ASN A 512 21.29 14.38 -2.19
CA ASN A 512 21.01 14.23 -0.75
C ASN A 512 20.82 15.57 0.00
N GLN A 513 20.41 16.62 -0.70
CA GLN A 513 20.05 17.88 -0.05
C GLN A 513 18.56 17.87 0.33
N THR A 514 18.23 18.22 1.55
CA THR A 514 16.85 18.37 2.00
C THR A 514 16.18 19.52 1.26
N VAL A 515 15.12 19.22 0.52
CA VAL A 515 14.32 20.20 -0.23
C VAL A 515 12.96 20.48 0.40
N PHE A 516 12.47 19.56 1.23
CA PHE A 516 11.25 19.75 2.02
C PHE A 516 11.35 18.96 3.32
N GLU A 517 10.85 19.52 4.42
CA GLU A 517 10.79 18.82 5.70
C GLU A 517 9.59 19.29 6.53
N LEU A 518 8.89 18.31 7.12
CA LEU A 518 7.72 18.49 7.96
C LEU A 518 7.91 17.81 9.31
N VAL A 519 7.46 18.48 10.36
CA VAL A 519 7.48 18.02 11.75
C VAL A 519 6.12 18.26 12.37
N PHE A 520 5.53 17.29 13.03
CA PHE A 520 4.37 17.53 13.89
C PHE A 520 4.75 18.24 15.18
N ASP A 521 3.91 19.15 15.65
CA ASP A 521 4.13 19.90 16.89
C ASP A 521 4.10 19.05 18.15
N GLU A 522 3.23 18.06 18.18
CA GLU A 522 3.06 17.13 19.28
C GLU A 522 3.51 15.74 18.84
N PRO A 523 3.64 14.76 19.75
CA PRO A 523 4.16 13.44 19.40
C PRO A 523 3.18 12.62 18.57
N TYR A 524 2.64 13.25 17.52
CA TYR A 524 1.97 12.55 16.46
C TYR A 524 2.99 11.79 15.63
N VAL A 525 2.63 10.59 15.24
CA VAL A 525 3.37 9.76 14.31
C VAL A 525 2.49 9.45 13.11
N SER A 526 3.10 9.19 11.96
CA SER A 526 2.41 8.68 10.77
C SER A 526 3.11 7.40 10.34
N TYR A 527 2.35 6.36 10.08
CA TYR A 527 2.89 5.07 9.66
C TYR A 527 3.85 5.22 8.48
N ARG A 528 3.42 5.96 7.46
CA ARG A 528 4.20 6.38 6.29
C ARG A 528 3.87 7.83 5.93
N ALA A 529 4.69 8.40 5.06
CA ALA A 529 4.47 9.69 4.42
C ALA A 529 4.72 9.54 2.92
N PHE A 530 3.79 10.00 2.10
CA PHE A 530 3.88 9.86 0.65
C PHE A 530 3.65 11.19 -0.05
N ARG A 531 4.10 11.28 -1.31
CA ARG A 531 3.78 12.37 -2.21
C ARG A 531 3.22 11.82 -3.51
N PHE A 532 2.00 12.27 -3.89
CA PHE A 532 1.33 11.87 -5.12
C PHE A 532 0.63 13.06 -5.77
N PRO A 533 0.54 13.12 -7.10
CA PRO A 533 -0.41 14.00 -7.76
C PRO A 533 -1.84 13.65 -7.34
N TRP A 534 -2.62 14.68 -6.98
CA TRP A 534 -4.01 14.47 -6.57
C TRP A 534 -4.91 15.59 -7.07
N GLN A 535 -6.14 15.23 -7.46
CA GLN A 535 -7.23 16.15 -7.74
C GLN A 535 -8.46 15.74 -6.94
N GLY A 536 -8.91 16.62 -6.05
CA GLY A 536 -10.05 16.41 -5.19
C GLY A 536 -11.26 17.25 -5.62
N PHE A 537 -12.43 16.60 -5.67
CA PHE A 537 -13.71 17.20 -6.04
C PHE A 537 -14.77 16.84 -4.98
N PRO A 538 -14.71 17.44 -3.76
CA PRO A 538 -15.60 17.03 -2.67
C PRO A 538 -17.06 17.20 -3.07
N SER A 539 -17.89 16.26 -2.63
CA SER A 539 -19.34 16.30 -2.86
C SER A 539 -20.10 17.17 -1.84
N THR A 540 -19.41 17.59 -0.78
CA THR A 540 -19.95 18.55 0.20
C THR A 540 -19.83 19.97 -0.34
N PRO A 541 -20.70 20.91 0.09
CA PRO A 541 -20.53 22.31 -0.23
C PRO A 541 -19.32 22.90 0.50
N PRO A 542 -18.83 24.10 0.09
CA PRO A 542 -17.86 24.86 0.87
C PRO A 542 -18.37 25.17 2.28
N ASP A 543 -17.45 25.17 3.24
CA ASP A 543 -17.70 25.55 4.62
C ASP A 543 -17.62 27.07 4.78
N LEU A 544 -18.46 27.64 5.66
CA LEU A 544 -18.46 29.03 6.02
C LEU A 544 -18.70 29.13 7.53
N ALA A 545 -17.81 29.82 8.23
CA ALA A 545 -17.89 30.10 9.65
C ALA A 545 -17.68 31.57 9.91
N TYR A 546 -18.04 32.05 11.10
CA TYR A 546 -17.77 33.43 11.50
C TYR A 546 -17.34 33.54 12.96
N GLU A 547 -16.61 34.59 13.24
CA GLU A 547 -16.25 35.04 14.58
C GLU A 547 -16.39 36.55 14.70
N MET A 548 -16.71 37.03 15.91
CA MET A 548 -16.75 38.46 16.22
C MET A 548 -15.56 38.85 17.08
N GLU A 549 -14.63 39.62 16.55
CA GLU A 549 -13.53 40.22 17.29
C GLU A 549 -13.82 41.70 17.55
N GLY A 550 -14.37 42.00 18.74
CA GLY A 550 -14.84 43.34 19.07
C GLY A 550 -15.99 43.77 18.15
N ASN A 551 -15.74 44.73 17.26
CA ASN A 551 -16.72 45.23 16.28
C ASN A 551 -16.39 44.76 14.85
N THR A 552 -15.46 43.84 14.68
CA THR A 552 -15.07 43.27 13.39
C THR A 552 -15.71 41.90 13.23
N LEU A 553 -16.47 41.71 12.16
CA LEU A 553 -16.93 40.42 11.71
C LEU A 553 -15.81 39.77 10.88
N ILE A 554 -15.38 38.59 11.28
CA ILE A 554 -14.45 37.74 10.54
C ILE A 554 -15.27 36.60 9.95
N LEU A 555 -15.23 36.43 8.63
CA LEU A 555 -15.76 35.25 7.93
C LEU A 555 -14.60 34.40 7.49
N GLY A 556 -14.57 33.14 7.94
CA GLY A 556 -13.64 32.09 7.46
C GLY A 556 -14.39 31.16 6.52
N TYR A 557 -13.82 30.87 5.38
CA TYR A 557 -14.42 29.96 4.40
C TYR A 557 -13.36 29.11 3.70
N SER A 558 -13.72 27.83 3.51
CA SER A 558 -12.87 26.82 2.89
C SER A 558 -13.73 25.83 2.12
N TRP A 559 -13.09 24.97 1.36
CA TRP A 559 -13.76 23.81 0.78
C TRP A 559 -12.85 22.59 0.92
N ASN A 560 -13.10 21.82 1.98
CA ASN A 560 -12.27 20.71 2.41
C ASN A 560 -12.11 19.67 1.28
N GLY A 561 -10.87 19.55 0.77
CA GLY A 561 -10.49 18.61 -0.27
C GLY A 561 -10.58 19.15 -1.71
N ALA A 562 -11.07 20.37 -1.94
CA ALA A 562 -11.16 20.94 -3.29
C ALA A 562 -9.81 21.51 -3.74
N THR A 563 -9.29 20.99 -4.86
CA THR A 563 -7.97 21.39 -5.41
C THR A 563 -8.06 22.53 -6.43
N ASP A 564 -9.20 22.68 -7.11
CA ASP A 564 -9.34 23.59 -8.27
C ASP A 564 -9.93 24.96 -7.94
N VAL A 565 -10.11 25.28 -6.64
CA VAL A 565 -10.64 26.57 -6.21
C VAL A 565 -9.57 27.64 -6.37
N ALA A 566 -9.87 28.69 -7.15
CA ALA A 566 -9.00 29.85 -7.38
C ALA A 566 -9.39 31.07 -6.52
N SER A 567 -10.67 31.30 -6.32
CA SER A 567 -11.19 32.43 -5.52
C SER A 567 -12.53 32.08 -4.87
N TYR A 568 -12.93 32.95 -3.94
CA TYR A 568 -14.26 32.91 -3.31
C TYR A 568 -14.97 34.23 -3.49
N LYS A 569 -16.24 34.18 -3.89
CA LYS A 569 -17.16 35.33 -3.85
C LYS A 569 -17.95 35.30 -2.55
N VAL A 570 -17.90 36.39 -1.80
CA VAL A 570 -18.62 36.57 -0.53
C VAL A 570 -19.88 37.36 -0.79
N TYR A 571 -21.00 36.81 -0.37
CA TYR A 571 -22.32 37.46 -0.49
C TYR A 571 -22.86 37.73 0.90
N GLY A 572 -23.55 38.89 1.06
CA GLY A 572 -24.24 39.28 2.30
C GLY A 572 -25.53 40.01 2.04
N GLY A 573 -26.43 40.00 3.02
CA GLY A 573 -27.70 40.70 2.90
C GLY A 573 -28.57 40.65 4.17
N ALA A 574 -29.61 41.48 4.20
CA ALA A 574 -30.59 41.54 5.28
C ALA A 574 -31.60 40.37 5.25
N SER A 575 -31.61 39.59 4.19
CA SER A 575 -32.51 38.45 4.01
C SER A 575 -31.80 37.34 3.27
N PRO A 576 -32.00 36.04 3.65
CA PRO A 576 -31.43 34.92 2.95
C PRO A 576 -31.90 34.78 1.49
N LEU A 577 -32.99 35.47 1.14
CA LEU A 577 -33.55 35.51 -0.23
C LEU A 577 -32.95 36.62 -1.11
N SER A 578 -32.12 37.52 -0.52
CA SER A 578 -31.58 38.69 -1.23
C SER A 578 -30.16 38.97 -0.72
N LEU A 579 -29.19 38.22 -1.23
CA LEU A 579 -27.78 38.43 -0.94
C LEU A 579 -27.13 39.17 -2.10
N ASN A 580 -26.29 40.16 -1.79
CA ASN A 580 -25.50 40.92 -2.75
C ASN A 580 -24.04 40.51 -2.66
N LEU A 581 -23.33 40.58 -3.78
CA LEU A 581 -21.87 40.37 -3.79
C LEU A 581 -21.22 41.51 -2.99
N LEU A 582 -20.44 41.14 -1.98
CA LEU A 582 -19.68 42.07 -1.13
C LEU A 582 -18.24 42.20 -1.65
N GLU A 583 -17.59 41.07 -1.87
CA GLU A 583 -16.21 41.02 -2.35
C GLU A 583 -15.88 39.67 -3.03
N GLU A 584 -14.75 39.61 -3.71
CA GLU A 584 -14.15 38.41 -4.26
C GLU A 584 -12.68 38.35 -3.83
N ASN A 585 -12.28 37.25 -3.16
CA ASN A 585 -10.95 37.07 -2.64
C ASN A 585 -10.28 35.87 -3.30
N PRO A 586 -9.00 35.99 -3.72
CA PRO A 586 -8.24 34.83 -4.16
C PRO A 586 -8.08 33.82 -3.01
N LYS A 587 -8.08 32.54 -3.31
CA LYS A 587 -7.69 31.51 -2.35
C LYS A 587 -6.21 31.65 -2.04
N THR A 588 -5.85 31.78 -0.76
CA THR A 588 -4.46 32.00 -0.32
C THR A 588 -3.92 30.84 0.51
N ASP A 589 -4.78 30.10 1.19
CA ASP A 589 -4.48 28.96 2.04
C ASP A 589 -5.66 27.98 2.04
N PHE A 590 -5.71 27.04 2.98
CA PHE A 590 -6.87 26.16 3.18
C PHE A 590 -8.14 26.99 3.40
N GLU A 591 -8.09 27.91 4.35
CA GLU A 591 -9.15 28.86 4.64
C GLU A 591 -8.78 30.25 4.13
N THR A 592 -9.72 30.92 3.49
CA THR A 592 -9.64 32.33 3.15
C THR A 592 -10.52 33.12 4.13
N GLN A 593 -10.09 34.30 4.54
CA GLN A 593 -10.82 35.11 5.52
C GLN A 593 -11.16 36.49 4.96
N SER A 594 -12.35 36.98 5.35
CA SER A 594 -12.83 38.34 5.10
C SER A 594 -13.01 39.06 6.41
N TYR A 595 -12.67 40.34 6.43
CA TYR A 595 -12.75 41.18 7.63
C TYR A 595 -13.65 42.40 7.37
N PHE A 596 -14.77 42.49 8.09
CA PHE A 596 -15.69 43.60 7.98
C PHE A 596 -15.68 44.42 9.28
N SER A 597 -15.16 45.65 9.22
CA SER A 597 -15.14 46.59 10.39
C SER A 597 -16.52 47.12 10.67
N GLY A 598 -17.23 46.46 11.56
CA GLY A 598 -18.65 46.64 11.79
C GLY A 598 -19.47 45.76 10.85
N LEU A 599 -20.64 45.31 11.31
CA LEU A 599 -21.57 44.64 10.39
C LEU A 599 -21.98 45.63 9.32
N PRO A 600 -21.88 45.32 8.03
CA PRO A 600 -22.48 46.11 6.98
C PRO A 600 -23.94 46.38 7.36
N GLN A 601 -24.40 47.64 7.26
CA GLN A 601 -25.70 48.05 7.83
C GLN A 601 -26.84 47.17 7.33
N GLY A 602 -27.40 46.34 8.23
CA GLY A 602 -28.54 45.47 7.96
C GLY A 602 -28.19 44.12 7.33
N GLU A 603 -26.92 43.77 7.15
CA GLU A 603 -26.55 42.47 6.61
C GLU A 603 -26.40 41.44 7.72
N CYS A 604 -27.28 40.45 7.71
CA CYS A 604 -27.37 39.39 8.71
C CYS A 604 -26.99 38.02 8.19
N TYR A 605 -27.08 37.83 6.89
CA TYR A 605 -26.95 36.55 6.24
C TYR A 605 -25.78 36.56 5.27
N PHE A 606 -24.96 35.52 5.31
CA PHE A 606 -23.77 35.40 4.47
C PHE A 606 -23.73 34.05 3.76
N GLN A 607 -23.16 34.06 2.57
CA GLN A 607 -22.92 32.87 1.75
C GLN A 607 -21.63 33.07 0.95
N VAL A 608 -20.89 32.01 0.67
CA VAL A 608 -19.75 32.07 -0.24
C VAL A 608 -19.94 31.15 -1.44
N ALA A 609 -19.39 31.55 -2.58
CA ALA A 609 -19.31 30.75 -3.78
C ALA A 609 -17.82 30.50 -4.11
N ALA A 610 -17.42 29.24 -4.24
CA ALA A 610 -16.10 28.84 -4.73
C ALA A 610 -16.05 28.98 -6.25
N MET A 611 -14.98 29.59 -6.77
CA MET A 611 -14.78 29.88 -8.19
C MET A 611 -13.54 29.15 -8.71
N ASP A 612 -13.61 28.63 -9.94
CA ASP A 612 -12.45 28.06 -10.64
C ASP A 612 -11.55 29.14 -11.27
N ASN A 613 -10.41 28.72 -11.84
CA ASN A 613 -9.47 29.60 -12.54
C ASN A 613 -10.07 30.33 -13.78
N ASN A 614 -11.22 29.89 -14.28
CA ASN A 614 -11.92 30.51 -15.40
C ASN A 614 -13.01 31.48 -14.95
N GLY A 615 -13.20 31.63 -13.63
CA GLY A 615 -14.25 32.45 -13.04
C GLY A 615 -15.64 31.80 -13.06
N ASN A 616 -15.72 30.48 -13.27
CA ASN A 616 -16.97 29.75 -13.15
C ASN A 616 -17.22 29.38 -11.69
N GLU A 617 -18.51 29.46 -11.29
CA GLU A 617 -18.93 29.02 -9.98
C GLU A 617 -18.93 27.48 -9.92
N MET A 618 -18.22 26.93 -8.94
CA MET A 618 -18.11 25.49 -8.71
C MET A 618 -19.16 25.00 -7.72
N ALA A 619 -19.31 25.70 -6.58
CA ALA A 619 -20.26 25.36 -5.53
C ALA A 619 -20.51 26.57 -4.60
N ARG A 620 -21.60 26.50 -3.83
CA ARG A 620 -21.91 27.49 -2.77
C ARG A 620 -22.02 26.83 -1.41
N SER A 621 -21.62 27.56 -0.38
CA SER A 621 -21.86 27.18 1.03
C SER A 621 -23.35 27.22 1.37
N SER A 622 -23.70 26.64 2.51
CA SER A 622 -24.94 26.98 3.19
C SER A 622 -24.96 28.48 3.55
N ILE A 623 -26.15 29.05 3.65
CA ILE A 623 -26.29 30.43 4.17
C ILE A 623 -26.19 30.35 5.69
N ILE A 624 -25.36 31.20 6.29
CA ILE A 624 -25.29 31.38 7.74
C ILE A 624 -25.92 32.72 8.16
N SER A 625 -26.36 32.80 9.40
CA SER A 625 -26.74 34.05 10.04
C SER A 625 -25.78 34.37 11.19
N THR A 626 -25.44 35.65 11.35
CA THR A 626 -24.66 36.07 12.53
C THR A 626 -25.57 36.16 13.75
N ASP A 627 -25.04 35.90 14.96
CA ASP A 627 -25.79 35.94 16.24
C ASP A 627 -26.15 37.37 16.71
N ASN A 628 -26.21 38.31 15.80
CA ASN A 628 -26.71 39.64 16.15
C ASN A 628 -28.18 39.51 16.54
N VAL A 629 -28.55 40.06 17.72
CA VAL A 629 -29.91 40.03 18.27
C VAL A 629 -31.02 40.58 17.32
N ASN A 630 -30.61 41.23 16.24
CA ASN A 630 -31.51 41.77 15.21
C ASN A 630 -31.59 40.87 13.95
N CYS A 631 -30.88 39.75 13.93
CA CYS A 631 -30.83 38.83 12.80
C CYS A 631 -31.60 37.53 13.12
N PRO A 632 -32.76 37.28 12.51
CA PRO A 632 -33.46 36.02 12.72
C PRO A 632 -32.65 34.86 12.18
N PRO A 633 -32.71 33.64 12.82
CA PRO A 633 -32.02 32.47 12.33
C PRO A 633 -32.53 32.07 10.94
N VAL A 634 -31.67 31.43 10.13
CA VAL A 634 -32.08 30.81 8.86
C VAL A 634 -33.07 29.69 9.18
N GLN A 635 -34.29 29.76 8.62
CA GLN A 635 -35.34 28.74 8.78
C GLN A 635 -35.15 27.60 7.81
#